data_3f97be031bf7598642bfde8975a3d573
#
_entry.id   3f97be031bf7598642bfde8975a3d573
#
_cell.length_a   1.000
_cell.length_b   1.000
_cell.length_c   1.000
_cell.angle_alpha   90.00
_cell.angle_beta   90.00
_cell.angle_gamma   90.00
#
_symmetry.space_group_name_H-M   'P 1'
#
loop_
_entity.id
_entity.type
_entity.pdbx_description
1 polymer ?
#
loop_
_entity_poly.entity_id
_entity_poly.type
_entity_poly.pdbx_seq_one_letter_code
_entity_poly.pdbx_strand_id
1 'polypeptide(L)'
;MTETRAATVADAALIAAHRRAMFADIGRTPDSILDAMSRNFEPWVTRMIHEGKYAGWITEVDGKAVASAGIFVLEWPPHTLDPSAEGRGYLLNMFVERDYRRRGLAHGLVDLCLTEAHRRGLRVVALHSSDAGRSLYGGFGFRSTNEMFYVEPTES
;
A
#
# COMPACT_ATOMS: atom_id res chain seq x y z
N MET A 1 9.84 -10.70 19.77
CA MET A 1 9.92 -9.23 19.80
C MET A 1 9.39 -8.70 18.47
N THR A 2 8.59 -7.69 18.52
CA THR A 2 8.02 -7.06 17.34
C THR A 2 8.78 -5.79 16.99
N GLU A 3 9.24 -5.69 15.76
CA GLU A 3 10.01 -4.55 15.27
C GLU A 3 9.48 -4.11 13.91
N THR A 4 9.38 -2.82 13.70
CA THR A 4 9.01 -2.25 12.39
C THR A 4 10.16 -1.36 11.90
N ARG A 5 10.58 -1.62 10.68
CA ARG A 5 11.68 -0.90 10.03
C ARG A 5 11.28 -0.36 8.66
N ALA A 6 11.99 0.64 8.19
CA ALA A 6 11.83 1.12 6.83
C ALA A 6 12.25 0.04 5.82
N ALA A 7 11.51 -0.05 4.73
CA ALA A 7 11.85 -0.92 3.62
C ALA A 7 12.96 -0.29 2.76
N THR A 8 13.78 -1.15 2.19
CA THR A 8 14.83 -0.78 1.24
C THR A 8 14.62 -1.52 -0.08
N VAL A 9 15.45 -1.24 -1.09
CA VAL A 9 15.40 -1.97 -2.37
C VAL A 9 15.63 -3.48 -2.20
N ALA A 10 16.33 -3.90 -1.14
CA ALA A 10 16.53 -5.32 -0.82
C ALA A 10 15.23 -6.03 -0.43
N ASP A 11 14.19 -5.28 -0.08
CA ASP A 11 12.89 -5.82 0.32
C ASP A 11 11.91 -5.96 -0.85
N ALA A 12 12.31 -5.62 -2.07
CA ALA A 12 11.40 -5.58 -3.23
C ALA A 12 10.68 -6.92 -3.46
N ALA A 13 11.40 -8.03 -3.37
CA ALA A 13 10.81 -9.37 -3.52
C ALA A 13 9.78 -9.67 -2.42
N LEU A 14 10.07 -9.29 -1.18
CA LEU A 14 9.15 -9.45 -0.05
C LEU A 14 7.89 -8.61 -0.24
N ILE A 15 8.04 -7.35 -0.63
CA ILE A 15 6.91 -6.46 -0.89
C ILE A 15 6.03 -7.01 -2.01
N ALA A 16 6.64 -7.51 -3.08
CA ALA A 16 5.91 -8.15 -4.18
C ALA A 16 5.15 -9.40 -3.70
N ALA A 17 5.77 -10.23 -2.85
CA ALA A 17 5.12 -11.41 -2.29
C ALA A 17 3.95 -11.05 -1.38
N HIS A 18 4.08 -10.04 -0.53
CA HIS A 18 3.00 -9.55 0.31
C HIS A 18 1.85 -8.96 -0.51
N ARG A 19 2.16 -8.21 -1.58
CA ARG A 19 1.13 -7.69 -2.50
C ARG A 19 0.37 -8.82 -3.17
N ARG A 20 1.07 -9.85 -3.65
CA ARG A 20 0.45 -11.02 -4.24
C ARG A 20 -0.48 -11.72 -3.24
N ALA A 21 0.00 -11.94 -2.02
CA ALA A 21 -0.79 -12.56 -0.96
C ALA A 21 -2.03 -11.73 -0.60
N MET A 22 -1.90 -10.42 -0.56
CA MET A 22 -3.02 -9.51 -0.32
C MET A 22 -4.13 -9.68 -1.36
N PHE A 23 -3.79 -9.70 -2.65
CA PHE A 23 -4.77 -9.92 -3.71
C PHE A 23 -5.32 -11.36 -3.73
N ALA A 24 -4.49 -12.35 -3.41
CA ALA A 24 -4.94 -13.73 -3.28
C ALA A 24 -5.98 -13.91 -2.17
N ASP A 25 -5.82 -13.21 -1.05
CA ASP A 25 -6.78 -13.23 0.06
C ASP A 25 -8.18 -12.71 -0.34
N ILE A 26 -8.25 -11.79 -1.30
CA ILE A 26 -9.52 -11.31 -1.86
C ILE A 26 -10.23 -12.41 -2.66
N GLY A 27 -9.48 -13.34 -3.25
CA GLY A 27 -10.00 -14.61 -3.75
C GLY A 27 -10.70 -14.59 -5.10
N ARG A 28 -10.49 -13.56 -5.93
CA ARG A 28 -11.19 -13.39 -7.22
C ARG A 28 -10.29 -13.32 -8.44
N THR A 29 -8.98 -13.43 -8.24
CA THR A 29 -8.02 -13.27 -9.33
C THR A 29 -7.33 -14.60 -9.61
N PRO A 30 -7.28 -15.04 -10.89
CA PRO A 30 -6.53 -16.24 -11.26
C PRO A 30 -5.05 -16.13 -10.92
N ASP A 31 -4.41 -17.27 -10.57
CA ASP A 31 -3.00 -17.30 -10.21
C ASP A 31 -2.10 -16.77 -11.33
N SER A 32 -2.44 -17.03 -12.60
CA SER A 32 -1.67 -16.51 -13.74
C SER A 32 -1.60 -14.98 -13.77
N ILE A 33 -2.68 -14.30 -13.40
CA ILE A 33 -2.74 -12.84 -13.30
C ILE A 33 -1.91 -12.36 -12.10
N LEU A 34 -2.05 -13.02 -10.95
CA LEU A 34 -1.27 -12.70 -9.76
C LEU A 34 0.24 -12.84 -10.01
N ASP A 35 0.64 -13.90 -10.70
CA ASP A 35 2.03 -14.14 -11.05
C ASP A 35 2.57 -13.08 -12.02
N ALA A 36 1.80 -12.72 -13.04
CA ALA A 36 2.17 -11.66 -13.98
C ALA A 36 2.32 -10.32 -13.27
N MET A 37 1.36 -9.97 -12.42
CA MET A 37 1.43 -8.74 -11.60
C MET A 37 2.69 -8.73 -10.74
N SER A 38 2.97 -9.82 -10.05
CA SER A 38 4.11 -9.92 -9.13
C SER A 38 5.44 -9.78 -9.87
N ARG A 39 5.60 -10.42 -11.04
CA ARG A 39 6.80 -10.28 -11.87
C ARG A 39 7.05 -8.85 -12.33
N ASN A 40 6.01 -8.12 -12.65
CA ASN A 40 6.12 -6.72 -13.09
C ASN A 40 6.23 -5.76 -11.92
N PHE A 41 5.67 -6.10 -10.78
CA PHE A 41 5.66 -5.24 -9.60
C PHE A 41 7.05 -5.13 -8.95
N GLU A 42 7.79 -6.22 -8.85
CA GLU A 42 9.09 -6.22 -8.17
C GLU A 42 10.09 -5.22 -8.78
N PRO A 43 10.34 -5.19 -10.09
CA PRO A 43 11.22 -4.17 -10.67
C PRO A 43 10.64 -2.76 -10.58
N TRP A 44 9.32 -2.62 -10.62
CA TRP A 44 8.67 -1.32 -10.47
C TRP A 44 8.90 -0.76 -9.06
N VAL A 45 8.66 -1.55 -8.01
CA VAL A 45 8.84 -1.06 -6.64
C VAL A 45 10.30 -0.80 -6.31
N THR A 46 11.22 -1.61 -6.85
CA THR A 46 12.66 -1.37 -6.74
C THR A 46 13.01 0.02 -7.27
N ARG A 47 12.53 0.37 -8.45
CA ARG A 47 12.76 1.68 -9.07
C ARG A 47 12.11 2.80 -8.25
N MET A 48 10.88 2.59 -7.77
CA MET A 48 10.16 3.60 -7.00
C MET A 48 10.82 3.88 -5.65
N ILE A 49 11.34 2.87 -4.98
CA ILE A 49 12.12 3.05 -3.75
C ILE A 49 13.41 3.81 -4.05
N HIS A 50 14.13 3.41 -5.09
CA HIS A 50 15.37 4.06 -5.50
C HIS A 50 15.19 5.54 -5.83
N GLU A 51 14.10 5.88 -6.51
CA GLU A 51 13.75 7.25 -6.88
C GLU A 51 13.11 8.05 -5.73
N GLY A 52 12.90 7.44 -4.57
CA GLY A 52 12.27 8.09 -3.42
C GLY A 52 10.76 8.34 -3.57
N LYS A 53 10.12 7.69 -4.55
CA LYS A 53 8.68 7.82 -4.80
C LYS A 53 7.83 6.82 -4.01
N TYR A 54 8.43 5.79 -3.46
CA TYR A 54 7.79 4.80 -2.60
C TYR A 54 8.56 4.72 -1.29
N ALA A 55 7.84 4.86 -0.19
CA ALA A 55 8.35 4.59 1.14
C ALA A 55 7.51 3.48 1.77
N GLY A 56 8.15 2.45 2.29
CA GLY A 56 7.47 1.32 2.89
C GLY A 56 8.04 0.95 4.24
N TRP A 57 7.29 0.16 4.98
CA TRP A 57 7.67 -0.37 6.28
C TRP A 57 7.36 -1.85 6.34
N ILE A 58 8.21 -2.57 7.03
CA ILE A 58 8.10 -4.01 7.24
C ILE A 58 8.09 -4.27 8.72
N THR A 59 7.08 -4.98 9.18
CA THR A 59 6.99 -5.43 10.57
C THR A 59 7.47 -6.87 10.66
N GLU A 60 8.42 -7.09 11.54
CA GLU A 60 8.98 -8.40 11.84
C GLU A 60 8.59 -8.81 13.26
N VAL A 61 8.27 -10.09 13.42
CA VAL A 61 8.05 -10.72 14.72
C VAL A 61 9.03 -11.87 14.84
N ASP A 62 9.92 -11.79 15.82
CA ASP A 62 10.98 -12.77 16.05
C ASP A 62 11.80 -13.04 14.77
N GLY A 63 12.12 -11.98 14.03
CA GLY A 63 12.91 -12.04 12.81
C GLY A 63 12.18 -12.46 11.55
N LYS A 64 10.87 -12.73 11.65
CA LYS A 64 10.04 -13.08 10.49
C LYS A 64 9.22 -11.86 10.05
N ALA A 65 9.32 -11.49 8.78
CA ALA A 65 8.49 -10.44 8.19
C ALA A 65 7.04 -10.92 8.08
N VAL A 66 6.14 -10.27 8.80
CA VAL A 66 4.73 -10.69 8.91
C VAL A 66 3.72 -9.66 8.43
N ALA A 67 4.16 -8.42 8.23
CA ALA A 67 3.30 -7.35 7.77
C ALA A 67 4.10 -6.29 7.02
N SER A 68 3.45 -5.58 6.12
CA SER A 68 4.04 -4.44 5.42
C SER A 68 2.97 -3.50 4.87
N ALA A 69 3.38 -2.29 4.60
CA ALA A 69 2.59 -1.28 3.89
C ALA A 69 3.51 -0.23 3.29
N GLY A 70 3.00 0.54 2.35
CA GLY A 70 3.76 1.64 1.77
C GLY A 70 2.89 2.80 1.34
N ILE A 71 3.55 3.92 1.12
CA ILE A 71 2.99 5.13 0.54
C ILE A 71 3.73 5.45 -0.76
N PHE A 72 2.97 5.64 -1.82
CA PHE A 72 3.47 6.02 -3.14
C PHE A 72 3.09 7.46 -3.44
N VAL A 73 4.02 8.23 -3.97
CA VAL A 73 3.79 9.61 -4.36
C VAL A 73 3.40 9.65 -5.83
N LEU A 74 2.16 10.05 -6.09
CA LEU A 74 1.64 10.24 -7.45
C LEU A 74 1.76 11.70 -7.86
N GLU A 75 2.19 11.97 -9.09
CA GLU A 75 1.91 13.26 -9.70
C GLU A 75 0.39 13.44 -9.80
N TRP A 76 -0.08 14.59 -9.38
CA TRP A 76 -1.51 14.91 -9.43
C TRP A 76 -1.69 16.41 -9.62
N PRO A 77 -2.60 16.84 -10.49
CA PRO A 77 -2.82 18.28 -10.69
C PRO A 77 -3.32 18.94 -9.40
N PRO A 78 -3.06 20.22 -9.22
CA PRO A 78 -3.67 20.99 -8.14
C PRO A 78 -5.18 20.72 -8.07
N HIS A 79 -5.67 20.47 -6.89
CA HIS A 79 -7.05 20.04 -6.65
C HIS A 79 -7.68 20.88 -5.54
N THR A 80 -9.01 20.93 -5.50
CA THR A 80 -9.73 21.68 -4.47
C THR A 80 -9.41 21.26 -3.03
N LEU A 81 -9.01 19.98 -2.85
CA LEU A 81 -8.57 19.47 -1.54
C LEU A 81 -7.13 19.84 -1.22
N ASP A 82 -6.33 20.16 -2.22
CA ASP A 82 -4.95 20.59 -2.08
C ASP A 82 -4.57 21.51 -3.26
N PRO A 83 -4.93 22.80 -3.19
CA PRO A 83 -4.85 23.68 -4.36
C PRO A 83 -3.44 24.04 -4.81
N SER A 84 -2.45 23.88 -3.95
CA SER A 84 -1.06 24.26 -4.23
C SER A 84 -0.13 23.08 -4.49
N ALA A 85 -0.58 21.85 -4.28
CA ALA A 85 0.26 20.69 -4.47
C ALA A 85 0.13 20.12 -5.89
N GLU A 86 1.20 19.53 -6.36
CA GLU A 86 1.27 18.81 -7.64
C GLU A 86 1.41 17.29 -7.41
N GLY A 87 0.93 16.80 -6.29
CA GLY A 87 1.00 15.39 -5.94
C GLY A 87 -0.01 14.98 -4.89
N ARG A 88 -0.25 13.67 -4.81
CA ARG A 88 -1.00 13.05 -3.73
C ARG A 88 -0.29 11.78 -3.28
N GLY A 89 -0.55 11.37 -2.05
CA GLY A 89 -0.12 10.07 -1.56
C GLY A 89 -1.10 8.96 -1.98
N TYR A 90 -0.58 7.77 -2.17
CA TYR A 90 -1.38 6.56 -2.36
C TYR A 90 -0.88 5.48 -1.41
N LEU A 91 -1.70 5.08 -0.46
CA LEU A 91 -1.39 4.00 0.47
C LEU A 91 -1.70 2.68 -0.21
N LEU A 92 -0.72 1.79 -0.25
CA LEU A 92 -0.85 0.51 -0.96
C LEU A 92 -0.08 -0.59 -0.24
N ASN A 93 -0.32 -1.83 -0.68
CA ASN A 93 0.38 -3.02 -0.19
C ASN A 93 0.21 -3.28 1.30
N MET A 94 -0.91 -2.84 1.88
CA MET A 94 -1.23 -3.19 3.27
C MET A 94 -1.49 -4.68 3.37
N PHE A 95 -0.62 -5.38 4.06
CA PHE A 95 -0.73 -6.82 4.27
C PHE A 95 -0.30 -7.18 5.68
N VAL A 96 -1.06 -8.05 6.31
CA VAL A 96 -0.72 -8.69 7.59
C VAL A 96 -0.99 -10.18 7.44
N GLU A 97 -0.01 -11.00 7.71
CA GLU A 97 -0.20 -12.45 7.72
C GLU A 97 -1.32 -12.84 8.67
N ARG A 98 -2.12 -13.84 8.27
CA ARG A 98 -3.36 -14.22 8.95
C ARG A 98 -3.17 -14.45 10.45
N ASP A 99 -2.12 -15.17 10.85
CA ASP A 99 -1.88 -15.50 12.26
C ASP A 99 -1.45 -14.31 13.12
N TYR A 100 -1.14 -13.19 12.48
CA TYR A 100 -0.68 -11.97 13.14
C TYR A 100 -1.71 -10.83 13.11
N ARG A 101 -2.90 -11.10 12.60
CA ARG A 101 -4.00 -10.12 12.54
C ARG A 101 -4.58 -9.85 13.92
N ARG A 102 -5.29 -8.72 14.05
CA ARG A 102 -5.92 -8.26 15.29
C ARG A 102 -4.94 -7.98 16.43
N ARG A 103 -3.70 -7.62 16.09
CA ARG A 103 -2.65 -7.24 17.04
C ARG A 103 -2.24 -5.78 16.92
N GLY A 104 -2.98 -4.97 16.14
CA GLY A 104 -2.68 -3.56 15.92
C GLY A 104 -1.56 -3.29 14.91
N LEU A 105 -1.05 -4.30 14.20
CA LEU A 105 0.05 -4.11 13.24
C LEU A 105 -0.36 -3.21 12.07
N ALA A 106 -1.55 -3.45 11.50
CA ALA A 106 -2.07 -2.63 10.41
C ALA A 106 -2.26 -1.17 10.83
N HIS A 107 -2.78 -0.94 12.03
CA HIS A 107 -2.94 0.42 12.56
C HIS A 107 -1.61 1.16 12.62
N GLY A 108 -0.57 0.53 13.14
CA GLY A 108 0.78 1.12 13.22
C GLY A 108 1.36 1.42 11.84
N LEU A 109 1.13 0.54 10.87
CA LEU A 109 1.61 0.75 9.50
C LEU A 109 0.88 1.90 8.79
N VAL A 110 -0.43 2.04 8.97
CA VAL A 110 -1.19 3.19 8.44
C VAL A 110 -0.66 4.49 9.04
N ASP A 111 -0.42 4.50 10.34
CA ASP A 111 0.11 5.68 11.03
C ASP A 111 1.47 6.10 10.46
N LEU A 112 2.36 5.16 10.21
CA LEU A 112 3.66 5.44 9.58
C LEU A 112 3.49 6.01 8.16
N CYS A 113 2.59 5.44 7.36
CA CYS A 113 2.31 5.93 6.01
C CYS A 113 1.78 7.36 6.02
N LEU A 114 0.83 7.67 6.91
CA LEU A 114 0.27 9.03 7.00
C LEU A 114 1.29 10.03 7.54
N THR A 115 2.11 9.63 8.49
CA THR A 115 3.20 10.46 9.01
C THR A 115 4.19 10.81 7.90
N GLU A 116 4.55 9.85 7.05
CA GLU A 116 5.44 10.09 5.91
C GLU A 116 4.79 11.00 4.86
N ALA A 117 3.52 10.81 4.57
CA ALA A 117 2.77 11.69 3.66
C ALA A 117 2.78 13.13 4.19
N HIS A 118 2.52 13.30 5.48
CA HIS A 118 2.54 14.62 6.12
C HIS A 118 3.94 15.24 6.04
N ARG A 119 5.00 14.48 6.33
CA ARG A 119 6.39 14.95 6.24
C ARG A 119 6.72 15.46 4.83
N ARG A 120 6.14 14.83 3.80
CA ARG A 120 6.34 15.21 2.40
C ARG A 120 5.43 16.35 1.94
N GLY A 121 4.57 16.87 2.79
CA GLY A 121 3.61 17.92 2.45
C GLY A 121 2.43 17.44 1.63
N LEU A 122 2.16 16.13 1.59
CA LEU A 122 1.03 15.55 0.89
C LEU A 122 -0.21 15.60 1.79
N ARG A 123 -1.18 16.41 1.43
CA ARG A 123 -2.40 16.59 2.23
C ARG A 123 -3.51 15.62 1.86
N VAL A 124 -3.44 15.03 0.67
CA VAL A 124 -4.43 14.07 0.20
C VAL A 124 -3.75 12.71 0.05
N VAL A 125 -4.32 11.70 0.68
CA VAL A 125 -3.88 10.32 0.55
C VAL A 125 -5.09 9.48 0.13
N ALA A 126 -4.95 8.76 -0.97
CA ALA A 126 -5.96 7.85 -1.47
C ALA A 126 -5.55 6.40 -1.22
N LEU A 127 -6.51 5.50 -1.24
CA LEU A 127 -6.29 4.06 -1.20
C LEU A 127 -7.49 3.32 -1.79
N HIS A 128 -7.28 2.04 -2.12
CA HIS A 128 -8.36 1.10 -2.40
C HIS A 128 -8.53 0.19 -1.19
N SER A 129 -9.71 0.21 -0.59
CA SER A 129 -10.01 -0.60 0.58
C SER A 129 -10.76 -1.87 0.20
N SER A 130 -10.37 -3.01 0.78
CA SER A 130 -11.24 -4.16 0.88
C SER A 130 -12.37 -3.85 1.88
N ASP A 131 -13.46 -4.62 1.82
CA ASP A 131 -14.55 -4.46 2.79
C ASP A 131 -14.07 -4.62 4.23
N ALA A 132 -13.15 -5.58 4.46
CA ALA A 132 -12.55 -5.81 5.76
C ALA A 132 -11.70 -4.63 6.27
N GLY A 133 -11.09 -3.85 5.38
CA GLY A 133 -10.23 -2.72 5.73
C GLY A 133 -10.97 -1.42 6.03
N ARG A 134 -12.24 -1.31 5.65
CA ARG A 134 -13.00 -0.05 5.76
C ARG A 134 -13.05 0.52 7.18
N SER A 135 -13.22 -0.34 8.18
CA SER A 135 -13.27 0.07 9.58
C SER A 135 -11.92 0.66 10.04
N LEU A 136 -10.82 0.02 9.67
CA LEU A 136 -9.47 0.49 9.97
C LEU A 136 -9.24 1.89 9.40
N TYR A 137 -9.46 2.05 8.10
CA TYR A 137 -9.19 3.31 7.42
C TYR A 137 -10.17 4.40 7.84
N GLY A 138 -11.43 4.06 8.05
CA GLY A 138 -12.42 5.01 8.58
C GLY A 138 -12.02 5.59 9.92
N GLY A 139 -11.38 4.78 10.78
CA GLY A 139 -10.85 5.22 12.08
C GLY A 139 -9.76 6.28 11.96
N PHE A 140 -9.04 6.33 10.83
CA PHE A 140 -8.05 7.38 10.54
C PHE A 140 -8.66 8.59 9.82
N GLY A 141 -9.94 8.57 9.49
CA GLY A 141 -10.60 9.66 8.78
C GLY A 141 -10.69 9.48 7.26
N PHE A 142 -10.32 8.32 6.74
CA PHE A 142 -10.56 8.03 5.32
C PHE A 142 -12.06 7.92 5.07
N ARG A 143 -12.49 8.46 3.94
CA ARG A 143 -13.89 8.44 3.50
C ARG A 143 -13.98 8.04 2.04
N SER A 144 -15.11 7.45 1.66
CA SER A 144 -15.37 7.15 0.26
C SER A 144 -15.54 8.44 -0.53
N THR A 145 -15.08 8.42 -1.77
CA THR A 145 -15.21 9.54 -2.70
C THR A 145 -16.05 9.11 -3.90
N ASN A 146 -16.16 10.01 -4.87
CA ASN A 146 -16.87 9.77 -6.13
C ASN A 146 -15.94 9.35 -7.27
N GLU A 147 -14.73 8.93 -6.99
CA GLU A 147 -13.82 8.38 -8.01
C GLU A 147 -14.42 7.10 -8.58
N MET A 148 -14.29 6.95 -9.90
CA MET A 148 -14.79 5.78 -10.63
C MET A 148 -13.69 5.21 -11.50
N PHE A 149 -13.72 3.88 -11.70
CA PHE A 149 -12.80 3.18 -12.60
C PHE A 149 -13.49 2.80 -13.90
N TYR A 150 -12.74 2.94 -14.97
CA TYR A 150 -13.01 2.24 -16.22
C TYR A 150 -11.92 1.19 -16.43
N VAL A 151 -12.32 -0.04 -16.63
CA VAL A 151 -11.44 -1.13 -17.02
C VAL A 151 -11.90 -1.63 -18.37
N GLU A 152 -10.99 -1.67 -19.33
CA GLU A 152 -11.31 -2.17 -20.66
C GLU A 152 -11.85 -3.60 -20.58
N PRO A 153 -13.02 -3.89 -21.20
CA PRO A 153 -13.53 -5.25 -21.22
C PRO A 153 -12.56 -6.18 -21.94
N THR A 154 -12.27 -7.33 -21.33
CA THR A 154 -11.47 -8.37 -22.01
C THR A 154 -12.31 -8.97 -23.13
N GLU A 155 -11.73 -9.12 -24.33
CA GLU A 155 -12.39 -9.84 -25.42
C GLU A 155 -12.59 -11.30 -24.97
N SER A 156 -13.83 -11.76 -25.09
CA SER A 156 -14.21 -13.15 -24.76
C SER A 156 -13.87 -14.09 -25.91
#